data_ccec988d1f0ab65f7988bb92f309cf8c
#
_entry.id   ccec988d1f0ab65f7988bb92f309cf8c
#
_cell.length_a   1.000
_cell.length_b   1.000
_cell.length_c   1.000
_cell.angle_alpha   90.00
_cell.angle_beta   90.00
_cell.angle_gamma   90.00
#
_symmetry.space_group_name_H-M   'P 1'
#
loop_
_entity.id
_entity.type
_entity.pdbx_description
1 polymer ?
#
loop_
_entity_poly.entity_id
_entity_poly.type
_entity_poly.pdbx_seq_one_letter_code
_entity_poly.pdbx_strand_id
1 'polypeptide(L)'
;MKLDAVKQELGKDWDGYNCALKGALAHNNRLLTKINDYIIDTAGKQLRPVLCLLSAQACGRVSQMSYECAAVCEIIHTATLLHDDVADNGDMRRGVPTVKAVFSPAASVLTGDYWLAQGMHVLINKCNVEILGHFTKALHDLSVGEIIQMEKAEELDTTKEDYYKIIECKTASLFIAAVKSGAISAGAPQEYVDAMAEYAYHLGLA
;
A
#
# COMPACT_ATOMS: atom_id res chain seq x y z
N MET A 1 12.44 -15.04 11.34
CA MET A 1 12.83 -15.10 9.91
C MET A 1 12.96 -13.64 9.43
N LYS A 2 14.03 -13.28 8.74
CA LYS A 2 14.16 -11.91 8.21
C LYS A 2 13.26 -11.78 6.98
N LEU A 3 12.61 -10.65 6.77
CA LEU A 3 11.68 -10.41 5.65
C LEU A 3 12.34 -10.64 4.28
N ASP A 4 13.63 -10.34 4.17
CA ASP A 4 14.41 -10.62 2.95
C ASP A 4 14.45 -12.12 2.60
N ALA A 5 14.48 -13.01 3.59
CA ALA A 5 14.38 -14.45 3.34
C ALA A 5 13.00 -14.83 2.77
N VAL A 6 11.93 -14.19 3.24
CA VAL A 6 10.57 -14.39 2.67
C VAL A 6 10.50 -13.93 1.22
N LYS A 7 11.09 -12.76 0.91
CA LYS A 7 11.16 -12.26 -0.48
C LYS A 7 11.96 -13.20 -1.38
N GLN A 8 13.03 -13.81 -0.87
CA GLN A 8 13.80 -14.82 -1.60
C GLN A 8 13.00 -16.10 -1.85
N GLU A 9 12.20 -16.57 -0.86
CA GLU A 9 11.31 -17.73 -1.02
C GLU A 9 10.18 -17.46 -2.02
N LEU A 10 9.65 -16.24 -2.08
CA LEU A 10 8.69 -15.83 -3.11
C LEU A 10 9.27 -15.92 -4.53
N GLY A 11 10.59 -15.74 -4.69
CA GLY A 11 11.32 -15.95 -5.94
C GLY A 11 10.68 -15.26 -7.14
N LYS A 12 10.25 -16.05 -8.14
CA LYS A 12 9.60 -15.54 -9.37
C LYS A 12 8.34 -14.70 -9.10
N ASP A 13 7.63 -14.94 -8.01
CA ASP A 13 6.43 -14.20 -7.68
C ASP A 13 6.80 -12.79 -7.18
N TRP A 14 7.93 -12.67 -6.49
CA TRP A 14 8.49 -11.37 -6.13
C TRP A 14 9.00 -10.60 -7.36
N ASP A 15 9.60 -11.28 -8.32
CA ASP A 15 10.03 -10.68 -9.60
C ASP A 15 8.81 -10.21 -10.42
N GLY A 16 7.73 -11.00 -10.44
CA GLY A 16 6.47 -10.64 -11.09
C GLY A 16 5.85 -9.37 -10.51
N TYR A 17 5.81 -9.26 -9.17
CA TYR A 17 5.41 -8.03 -8.48
C TYR A 17 6.27 -6.83 -8.87
N ASN A 18 7.60 -6.96 -8.83
CA ASN A 18 8.52 -5.88 -9.19
C ASN A 18 8.32 -5.42 -10.64
N CYS A 19 8.08 -6.37 -11.55
CA CYS A 19 7.78 -6.06 -12.94
C CYS A 19 6.44 -5.30 -13.07
N ALA A 20 5.40 -5.72 -12.36
CA ALA A 20 4.09 -5.05 -12.34
C ALA A 20 4.19 -3.63 -11.78
N LEU A 21 4.90 -3.44 -10.66
CA LEU A 21 5.12 -2.12 -10.04
C LEU A 21 5.86 -1.17 -10.98
N LYS A 22 7.00 -1.60 -11.53
CA LYS A 22 7.78 -0.78 -12.47
C LYS A 22 7.00 -0.48 -13.75
N GLY A 23 6.25 -1.45 -14.26
CA GLY A 23 5.41 -1.28 -15.44
C GLY A 23 4.27 -0.26 -15.21
N ALA A 24 3.64 -0.28 -14.03
CA ALA A 24 2.59 0.68 -13.67
C ALA A 24 3.12 2.12 -13.58
N LEU A 25 4.36 2.31 -13.13
CA LEU A 25 4.97 3.61 -12.88
C LEU A 25 5.83 4.14 -14.03
N ALA A 26 5.99 3.35 -15.09
CA ALA A 26 6.80 3.74 -16.26
C ALA A 26 6.24 4.99 -16.95
N HIS A 27 7.09 6.00 -17.17
CA HIS A 27 6.70 7.26 -17.80
C HIS A 27 7.87 7.91 -18.56
N ASN A 28 7.56 8.74 -19.57
CA ASN A 28 8.56 9.43 -20.39
C ASN A 28 8.98 10.80 -19.84
N ASN A 29 8.34 11.30 -18.79
CA ASN A 29 8.73 12.57 -18.17
C ASN A 29 10.00 12.37 -17.32
N ARG A 30 11.07 13.11 -17.63
CA ARG A 30 12.39 12.98 -17.00
C ARG A 30 12.37 13.22 -15.49
N LEU A 31 11.62 14.23 -15.02
CA LEU A 31 11.55 14.53 -13.59
C LEU A 31 10.80 13.45 -12.84
N LEU A 32 9.65 13.04 -13.36
CA LEU A 32 8.84 11.97 -12.75
C LEU A 32 9.61 10.64 -12.69
N THR A 33 10.32 10.27 -13.76
CA THR A 33 11.18 9.07 -13.75
C THR A 33 12.24 9.16 -12.64
N LYS A 34 12.92 10.31 -12.53
CA LYS A 34 13.92 10.51 -11.48
C LYS A 34 13.34 10.41 -10.05
N ILE A 35 12.12 10.91 -9.84
CA ILE A 35 11.45 10.81 -8.54
C ILE A 35 11.02 9.36 -8.29
N ASN A 36 10.45 8.68 -9.28
CA ASN A 36 10.06 7.27 -9.17
C ASN A 36 11.26 6.37 -8.84
N ASP A 37 12.39 6.55 -9.52
CA ASP A 37 13.62 5.81 -9.24
C ASP A 37 14.08 6.04 -7.79
N TYR A 38 14.09 7.30 -7.33
CA TYR A 38 14.43 7.64 -5.96
C TYR A 38 13.53 6.93 -4.93
N ILE A 39 12.20 6.93 -5.16
CA ILE A 39 11.24 6.27 -4.28
C ILE A 39 11.47 4.75 -4.26
N ILE A 40 11.68 4.13 -5.41
CA ILE A 40 11.90 2.68 -5.54
C ILE A 40 13.22 2.27 -4.87
N ASP A 41 14.29 3.02 -5.06
CA ASP A 41 15.61 2.75 -4.49
C ASP A 41 15.63 2.92 -2.95
N THR A 42 14.77 3.80 -2.42
CA THR A 42 14.62 4.04 -0.98
C THR A 42 13.42 3.32 -0.35
N ALA A 43 12.83 2.37 -1.08
CA ALA A 43 11.66 1.63 -0.63
C ALA A 43 11.90 0.94 0.72
N GLY A 44 10.84 0.90 1.54
CA GLY A 44 10.89 0.27 2.84
C GLY A 44 10.81 -1.26 2.80
N LYS A 45 10.24 -1.82 3.85
CA LYS A 45 10.13 -3.29 4.00
C LYS A 45 9.21 -3.96 2.98
N GLN A 46 8.27 -3.21 2.39
CA GLN A 46 7.28 -3.70 1.42
C GLN A 46 6.46 -4.89 1.96
N LEU A 47 6.01 -4.77 3.21
CA LEU A 47 5.29 -5.84 3.91
C LEU A 47 3.92 -6.14 3.27
N ARG A 48 3.22 -5.11 2.79
CA ARG A 48 1.89 -5.26 2.16
C ARG A 48 1.92 -6.09 0.88
N PRO A 49 2.80 -5.82 -0.10
CA PRO A 49 2.93 -6.70 -1.27
C PRO A 49 3.38 -8.12 -0.91
N VAL A 50 4.26 -8.31 0.09
CA VAL A 50 4.63 -9.64 0.58
C VAL A 50 3.39 -10.38 1.10
N LEU A 51 2.57 -9.75 1.93
CA LEU A 51 1.36 -10.36 2.49
C LEU A 51 0.31 -10.67 1.40
N CYS A 52 0.16 -9.80 0.40
CA CYS A 52 -0.71 -10.05 -0.75
C CYS A 52 -0.30 -11.33 -1.49
N LEU A 53 0.99 -11.47 -1.82
CA LEU A 53 1.51 -12.64 -2.53
C LEU A 53 1.42 -13.92 -1.67
N LEU A 54 1.75 -13.85 -0.38
CA LEU A 54 1.63 -14.98 0.54
C LEU A 54 0.18 -15.43 0.69
N SER A 55 -0.77 -14.48 0.76
CA SER A 55 -2.20 -14.80 0.79
C SER A 55 -2.64 -15.51 -0.50
N ALA A 56 -2.18 -15.05 -1.65
CA ALA A 56 -2.45 -15.72 -2.92
C ALA A 56 -1.87 -17.15 -2.96
N GLN A 57 -0.64 -17.35 -2.48
CA GLN A 57 -0.03 -18.69 -2.40
C GLN A 57 -0.75 -19.61 -1.41
N ALA A 58 -1.18 -19.08 -0.26
CA ALA A 58 -1.88 -19.86 0.75
C ALA A 58 -3.28 -20.28 0.32
N CYS A 59 -3.96 -19.46 -0.50
CA CYS A 59 -5.33 -19.67 -0.94
C CYS A 59 -5.46 -20.36 -2.30
N GLY A 60 -4.36 -20.48 -3.05
CA GLY A 60 -4.42 -21.06 -4.39
C GLY A 60 -3.14 -20.83 -5.20
N ARG A 61 -3.31 -20.32 -6.42
CA ARG A 61 -2.20 -20.10 -7.34
C ARG A 61 -2.02 -18.60 -7.61
N VAL A 62 -0.79 -18.12 -7.38
CA VAL A 62 -0.41 -16.74 -7.77
C VAL A 62 -0.60 -16.54 -9.26
N SER A 63 -1.23 -15.46 -9.63
CA SER A 63 -1.58 -15.07 -11.01
C SER A 63 -1.01 -13.70 -11.35
N GLN A 64 -1.13 -13.29 -12.62
CA GLN A 64 -0.79 -11.92 -13.02
C GLN A 64 -1.59 -10.89 -12.22
N MET A 65 -2.87 -11.16 -11.94
CA MET A 65 -3.71 -10.29 -11.11
C MET A 65 -3.17 -10.17 -9.68
N SER A 66 -2.57 -11.22 -9.11
CA SER A 66 -1.94 -11.16 -7.79
C SER A 66 -0.74 -10.20 -7.78
N TYR A 67 0.05 -10.17 -8.85
CA TYR A 67 1.16 -9.22 -8.99
C TYR A 67 0.66 -7.78 -9.10
N GLU A 68 -0.40 -7.56 -9.86
CA GLU A 68 -1.04 -6.23 -9.98
C GLU A 68 -1.63 -5.76 -8.64
N CYS A 69 -2.31 -6.65 -7.90
CA CYS A 69 -2.80 -6.35 -6.54
C CYS A 69 -1.66 -5.98 -5.59
N ALA A 70 -0.56 -6.76 -5.60
CA ALA A 70 0.61 -6.48 -4.78
C ALA A 70 1.25 -5.13 -5.14
N ALA A 71 1.32 -4.80 -6.44
CA ALA A 71 1.82 -3.50 -6.91
C ALA A 71 0.93 -2.35 -6.44
N VAL A 72 -0.40 -2.48 -6.55
CA VAL A 72 -1.36 -1.47 -6.08
C VAL A 72 -1.26 -1.25 -4.57
N CYS A 73 -1.02 -2.29 -3.77
CA CYS A 73 -0.79 -2.13 -2.32
C CYS A 73 0.37 -1.17 -2.03
N GLU A 74 1.49 -1.34 -2.72
CA GLU A 74 2.67 -0.49 -2.52
C GLU A 74 2.47 0.89 -3.12
N ILE A 75 1.80 1.00 -4.26
CA ILE A 75 1.46 2.27 -4.92
C ILE A 75 0.62 3.13 -3.99
N ILE A 76 -0.49 2.61 -3.46
CA ILE A 76 -1.37 3.36 -2.54
C ILE A 76 -0.62 3.73 -1.27
N HIS A 77 0.10 2.77 -0.65
CA HIS A 77 0.87 3.04 0.55
C HIS A 77 1.90 4.14 0.36
N THR A 78 2.65 4.09 -0.72
CA THR A 78 3.69 5.09 -1.01
C THR A 78 3.08 6.45 -1.33
N ALA A 79 1.98 6.49 -2.06
CA ALA A 79 1.27 7.74 -2.36
C ALA A 79 0.80 8.45 -1.09
N THR A 80 0.22 7.71 -0.13
CA THR A 80 -0.18 8.31 1.16
C THR A 80 1.02 8.81 1.94
N LEU A 81 2.15 8.07 1.95
CA LEU A 81 3.38 8.55 2.60
C LEU A 81 3.94 9.84 1.99
N LEU A 82 3.83 10.01 0.66
CA LEU A 82 4.26 11.24 -0.04
C LEU A 82 3.41 12.46 0.37
N HIS A 83 2.12 12.26 0.62
CA HIS A 83 1.22 13.29 1.13
C HIS A 83 1.50 13.57 2.60
N ASP A 84 1.65 12.54 3.43
CA ASP A 84 1.94 12.66 4.86
C ASP A 84 3.26 13.42 5.10
N ASP A 85 4.32 13.15 4.32
CA ASP A 85 5.61 13.85 4.44
C ASP A 85 5.46 15.38 4.27
N VAL A 86 4.47 15.83 3.50
CA VAL A 86 4.15 17.25 3.35
C VAL A 86 3.26 17.75 4.48
N ALA A 87 2.22 17.01 4.83
CA ALA A 87 1.28 17.35 5.90
C ALA A 87 2.00 17.48 7.27
N ASP A 88 2.87 16.51 7.58
CA ASP A 88 3.65 16.44 8.82
C ASP A 88 4.91 17.33 8.79
N ASN A 89 5.17 18.00 7.65
CA ASN A 89 6.39 18.75 7.40
C ASN A 89 7.69 17.93 7.63
N GLY A 90 7.66 16.62 7.34
CA GLY A 90 8.75 15.69 7.57
C GLY A 90 9.87 15.81 6.52
N ASP A 91 11.11 15.98 6.92
CA ASP A 91 12.27 16.02 6.02
C ASP A 91 12.98 14.67 5.90
N MET A 92 12.77 13.76 6.85
CA MET A 92 13.41 12.45 6.90
C MET A 92 12.38 11.35 7.14
N ARG A 93 12.54 10.22 6.42
CA ARG A 93 11.74 9.00 6.62
C ARG A 93 12.66 7.77 6.57
N ARG A 94 12.63 6.97 7.65
CA ARG A 94 13.46 5.75 7.78
C ARG A 94 14.96 5.99 7.56
N GLY A 95 15.45 7.16 7.95
CA GLY A 95 16.86 7.51 7.84
C GLY A 95 17.31 8.05 6.48
N VAL A 96 16.36 8.25 5.53
CA VAL A 96 16.62 8.87 4.23
C VAL A 96 15.79 10.15 4.07
N PRO A 97 16.27 11.16 3.30
CA PRO A 97 15.48 12.35 3.03
C PRO A 97 14.17 12.01 2.30
N THR A 98 13.10 12.77 2.56
CA THR A 98 11.82 12.61 1.86
C THR A 98 11.88 13.21 0.46
N VAL A 99 10.92 12.85 -0.41
CA VAL A 99 10.78 13.47 -1.75
C VAL A 99 10.57 14.98 -1.62
N LYS A 100 9.81 15.41 -0.59
CA LYS A 100 9.64 16.82 -0.25
C LYS A 100 10.98 17.51 0.00
N ALA A 101 11.88 16.90 0.75
CA ALA A 101 13.18 17.48 1.11
C ALA A 101 14.16 17.48 -0.08
N VAL A 102 14.15 16.42 -0.92
CA VAL A 102 15.10 16.29 -2.05
C VAL A 102 14.67 17.09 -3.26
N PHE A 103 13.37 17.15 -3.54
CA PHE A 103 12.84 17.79 -4.75
C PHE A 103 12.04 19.04 -4.42
N SER A 104 10.87 18.92 -3.81
CA SER A 104 10.05 20.01 -3.27
C SER A 104 8.74 19.46 -2.67
N PRO A 105 8.02 20.25 -1.84
CA PRO A 105 6.67 19.88 -1.38
C PRO A 105 5.69 19.64 -2.54
N ALA A 106 5.72 20.50 -3.58
CA ALA A 106 4.88 20.33 -4.75
C ALA A 106 5.18 19.03 -5.53
N ALA A 107 6.47 18.65 -5.65
CA ALA A 107 6.86 17.40 -6.28
C ALA A 107 6.35 16.18 -5.49
N SER A 108 6.37 16.24 -4.16
CA SER A 108 5.83 15.17 -3.30
C SER A 108 4.33 14.99 -3.52
N VAL A 109 3.54 16.07 -3.42
CA VAL A 109 2.09 16.02 -3.61
C VAL A 109 1.72 15.50 -5.00
N LEU A 110 2.27 16.12 -6.06
CA LEU A 110 1.94 15.75 -7.44
C LEU A 110 2.39 14.33 -7.80
N THR A 111 3.49 13.84 -7.21
CA THR A 111 3.90 12.45 -7.39
C THR A 111 2.96 11.50 -6.64
N GLY A 112 2.50 11.86 -5.44
CA GLY A 112 1.49 11.12 -4.71
C GLY A 112 0.19 10.98 -5.51
N ASP A 113 -0.31 12.08 -6.10
CA ASP A 113 -1.49 12.08 -6.97
C ASP A 113 -1.28 11.19 -8.21
N TYR A 114 -0.10 11.28 -8.83
CA TYR A 114 0.25 10.43 -9.97
C TYR A 114 0.24 8.94 -9.58
N TRP A 115 0.84 8.57 -8.44
CA TRP A 115 0.85 7.19 -7.97
C TRP A 115 -0.56 6.69 -7.67
N LEU A 116 -1.42 7.49 -7.01
CA LEU A 116 -2.82 7.12 -6.78
C LEU A 116 -3.57 6.91 -8.10
N ALA A 117 -3.40 7.81 -9.07
CA ALA A 117 -4.01 7.68 -10.39
C ALA A 117 -3.56 6.39 -11.11
N GLN A 118 -2.26 6.04 -11.02
CA GLN A 118 -1.74 4.79 -11.57
C GLN A 118 -2.29 3.56 -10.86
N GLY A 119 -2.42 3.58 -9.53
CA GLY A 119 -3.08 2.52 -8.78
C GLY A 119 -4.52 2.29 -9.23
N MET A 120 -5.30 3.37 -9.38
CA MET A 120 -6.66 3.29 -9.91
C MET A 120 -6.69 2.76 -11.36
N HIS A 121 -5.76 3.21 -12.20
CA HIS A 121 -5.65 2.72 -13.58
C HIS A 121 -5.39 1.21 -13.63
N VAL A 122 -4.50 0.69 -12.80
CA VAL A 122 -4.24 -0.76 -12.68
C VAL A 122 -5.49 -1.50 -12.21
N LEU A 123 -6.14 -1.02 -11.13
CA LEU A 123 -7.36 -1.66 -10.59
C LEU A 123 -8.47 -1.77 -11.61
N ILE A 124 -8.73 -0.71 -12.37
CA ILE A 124 -9.82 -0.66 -13.36
C ILE A 124 -9.53 -1.57 -14.56
N ASN A 125 -8.27 -1.62 -15.01
CA ASN A 125 -7.94 -2.31 -16.28
C ASN A 125 -7.44 -3.74 -16.10
N LYS A 126 -6.97 -4.11 -14.89
CA LYS A 126 -6.28 -5.39 -14.67
C LYS A 126 -6.80 -6.22 -13.51
N CYS A 127 -7.72 -5.65 -12.69
CA CYS A 127 -8.35 -6.32 -11.58
C CYS A 127 -9.87 -6.43 -11.78
N ASN A 128 -10.55 -7.15 -10.89
CA ASN A 128 -12.00 -7.23 -10.89
C ASN A 128 -12.63 -6.15 -9.98
N VAL A 129 -13.95 -5.96 -10.11
CA VAL A 129 -14.71 -4.93 -9.36
C VAL A 129 -14.66 -5.17 -7.85
N GLU A 130 -14.60 -6.42 -7.41
CA GLU A 130 -14.51 -6.78 -5.99
C GLU A 130 -13.20 -6.28 -5.37
N ILE A 131 -12.07 -6.55 -6.04
CA ILE A 131 -10.75 -6.06 -5.64
C ILE A 131 -10.71 -4.53 -5.65
N LEU A 132 -11.25 -3.88 -6.68
CA LEU A 132 -11.39 -2.43 -6.74
C LEU A 132 -12.15 -1.89 -5.51
N GLY A 133 -13.26 -2.56 -5.12
CA GLY A 133 -14.05 -2.19 -3.94
C GLY A 133 -13.24 -2.25 -2.64
N HIS A 134 -12.38 -3.26 -2.47
CA HIS A 134 -11.52 -3.36 -1.27
C HIS A 134 -10.46 -2.26 -1.20
N PHE A 135 -9.82 -1.92 -2.30
CA PHE A 135 -8.82 -0.85 -2.32
C PHE A 135 -9.43 0.54 -2.19
N THR A 136 -10.59 0.80 -2.81
CA THR A 136 -11.28 2.09 -2.65
C THR A 136 -11.78 2.28 -1.23
N LYS A 137 -12.29 1.21 -0.58
CA LYS A 137 -12.62 1.25 0.86
C LYS A 137 -11.39 1.54 1.72
N ALA A 138 -10.27 0.87 1.48
CA ALA A 138 -9.04 1.09 2.23
C ALA A 138 -8.53 2.53 2.08
N LEU A 139 -8.58 3.10 0.87
CA LEU A 139 -8.19 4.48 0.62
C LEU A 139 -9.10 5.48 1.34
N HIS A 140 -10.41 5.23 1.33
CA HIS A 140 -11.38 6.01 2.11
C HIS A 140 -11.04 5.96 3.62
N ASP A 141 -10.84 4.76 4.16
CA ASP A 141 -10.55 4.56 5.58
C ASP A 141 -9.23 5.23 5.98
N LEU A 142 -8.18 5.12 5.15
CA LEU A 142 -6.91 5.81 5.35
C LEU A 142 -7.11 7.34 5.50
N SER A 143 -7.87 7.95 4.59
CA SER A 143 -8.13 9.39 4.61
C SER A 143 -8.94 9.80 5.84
N VAL A 144 -9.95 9.02 6.22
CA VAL A 144 -10.75 9.27 7.43
C VAL A 144 -9.89 9.13 8.68
N GLY A 145 -9.00 8.13 8.73
CA GLY A 145 -8.11 7.92 9.87
C GLY A 145 -7.12 9.08 10.08
N GLU A 146 -6.60 9.67 8.99
CA GLU A 146 -5.76 10.87 9.07
C GLU A 146 -6.53 12.07 9.63
N ILE A 147 -7.75 12.32 9.14
CA ILE A 147 -8.57 13.44 9.62
C ILE A 147 -8.92 13.28 11.11
N ILE A 148 -9.31 12.07 11.55
CA ILE A 148 -9.57 11.79 12.97
C ILE A 148 -8.31 12.04 13.80
N GLN A 149 -7.15 11.58 13.33
CA GLN A 149 -5.89 11.79 14.05
C GLN A 149 -5.57 13.29 14.19
N MET A 150 -5.76 14.08 13.11
CA MET A 150 -5.55 15.53 13.15
C MET A 150 -6.50 16.20 14.14
N GLU A 151 -7.79 15.88 14.12
CA GLU A 151 -8.79 16.41 15.07
C GLU A 151 -8.40 16.09 16.53
N LYS A 152 -8.06 14.83 16.82
CA LYS A 152 -7.67 14.41 18.17
C LYS A 152 -6.33 14.98 18.65
N ALA A 153 -5.42 15.28 17.72
CA ALA A 153 -4.17 15.96 18.06
C ALA A 153 -4.40 17.42 18.49
N GLU A 154 -5.40 18.10 17.93
CA GLU A 154 -5.78 19.46 18.34
C GLU A 154 -6.55 19.47 19.67
N GLU A 155 -7.46 18.53 19.89
CA GLU A 155 -8.31 18.45 21.09
C GLU A 155 -7.55 17.96 22.33
N LEU A 156 -6.46 17.20 22.16
CA LEU A 156 -5.66 16.60 23.24
C LEU A 156 -6.47 15.68 24.18
N ASP A 157 -7.54 15.07 23.68
CA ASP A 157 -8.48 14.23 24.44
C ASP A 157 -8.59 12.80 23.91
N THR A 158 -7.56 12.31 23.20
CA THR A 158 -7.53 10.99 22.56
C THR A 158 -7.86 9.87 23.53
N THR A 159 -8.97 9.19 23.32
CA THR A 159 -9.36 8.00 24.08
C THR A 159 -8.70 6.73 23.54
N LYS A 160 -8.81 5.62 24.27
CA LYS A 160 -8.34 4.31 23.81
C LYS A 160 -9.13 3.86 22.57
N GLU A 161 -10.41 4.16 22.52
CA GLU A 161 -11.31 3.87 21.41
C GLU A 161 -10.89 4.65 20.15
N ASP A 162 -10.59 5.95 20.30
CA ASP A 162 -10.07 6.78 19.21
C ASP A 162 -8.75 6.22 18.66
N TYR A 163 -7.83 5.83 19.56
CA TYR A 163 -6.57 5.22 19.16
C TYR A 163 -6.78 3.95 18.32
N TYR A 164 -7.62 3.00 18.78
CA TYR A 164 -7.92 1.81 18.00
C TYR A 164 -8.60 2.12 16.67
N LYS A 165 -9.49 3.13 16.64
CA LYS A 165 -10.13 3.56 15.40
C LYS A 165 -9.12 4.10 14.40
N ILE A 166 -8.17 4.92 14.86
CA ILE A 166 -7.11 5.48 14.02
C ILE A 166 -6.24 4.36 13.44
N ILE A 167 -5.73 3.42 14.24
CA ILE A 167 -4.88 2.34 13.73
C ILE A 167 -5.65 1.36 12.84
N GLU A 168 -6.93 1.10 13.10
CA GLU A 168 -7.80 0.34 12.20
C GLU A 168 -7.84 1.00 10.83
N CYS A 169 -8.13 2.30 10.78
CA CYS A 169 -8.23 3.06 9.53
C CYS A 169 -6.88 3.21 8.83
N LYS A 170 -5.84 3.66 9.54
CA LYS A 170 -4.53 3.98 8.94
C LYS A 170 -3.65 2.76 8.65
N THR A 171 -3.80 1.69 9.40
CA THR A 171 -2.90 0.53 9.30
C THR A 171 -3.63 -0.71 8.83
N ALA A 172 -4.67 -1.16 9.55
CA ALA A 172 -5.32 -2.43 9.27
C ALA A 172 -6.08 -2.42 7.94
N SER A 173 -6.71 -1.31 7.55
CA SER A 173 -7.52 -1.22 6.30
C SER A 173 -6.75 -1.66 5.05
N LEU A 174 -5.52 -1.17 4.87
CA LEU A 174 -4.72 -1.53 3.69
C LEU A 174 -4.08 -2.92 3.81
N PHE A 175 -3.82 -3.44 5.01
CA PHE A 175 -3.45 -4.84 5.21
C PHE A 175 -4.59 -5.78 4.81
N ILE A 176 -5.82 -5.46 5.22
CA ILE A 176 -7.02 -6.21 4.86
C ILE A 176 -7.21 -6.21 3.34
N ALA A 177 -7.13 -5.04 2.69
CA ALA A 177 -7.25 -4.93 1.24
C ALA A 177 -6.17 -5.75 0.51
N ALA A 178 -4.91 -5.70 0.98
CA ALA A 178 -3.81 -6.47 0.41
C ALA A 178 -4.05 -7.98 0.47
N VAL A 179 -4.39 -8.48 1.65
CA VAL A 179 -4.55 -9.92 1.90
C VAL A 179 -5.81 -10.46 1.22
N LYS A 180 -6.95 -9.76 1.30
CA LYS A 180 -8.17 -10.13 0.57
C LYS A 180 -7.94 -10.17 -0.93
N SER A 181 -7.31 -9.14 -1.49
CA SER A 181 -7.03 -9.07 -2.93
C SER A 181 -6.11 -10.21 -3.39
N GLY A 182 -5.12 -10.59 -2.56
CA GLY A 182 -4.30 -11.76 -2.80
C GLY A 182 -5.12 -13.05 -2.89
N ALA A 183 -5.97 -13.32 -1.89
CA ALA A 183 -6.85 -14.49 -1.87
C ALA A 183 -7.82 -14.52 -3.05
N ILE A 184 -8.52 -13.42 -3.33
CA ILE A 184 -9.47 -13.28 -4.44
C ILE A 184 -8.76 -13.50 -5.79
N SER A 185 -7.58 -12.94 -5.99
CA SER A 185 -6.81 -13.08 -7.23
C SER A 185 -6.33 -14.51 -7.51
N ALA A 186 -6.27 -15.35 -6.46
CA ALA A 186 -5.98 -16.77 -6.53
C ALA A 186 -7.22 -17.66 -6.71
N GLY A 187 -8.44 -17.06 -6.73
CA GLY A 187 -9.71 -17.78 -6.87
C GLY A 187 -10.18 -18.47 -5.58
N ALA A 188 -9.82 -17.93 -4.41
CA ALA A 188 -10.19 -18.49 -3.12
C ALA A 188 -11.71 -18.49 -2.90
N PRO A 189 -12.27 -19.54 -2.23
CA PRO A 189 -13.62 -19.49 -1.69
C PRO A 189 -13.79 -18.35 -0.68
N GLN A 190 -15.01 -17.80 -0.55
CA GLN A 190 -15.30 -16.66 0.31
C GLN A 190 -14.88 -16.89 1.77
N GLU A 191 -15.05 -18.09 2.30
CA GLU A 191 -14.63 -18.43 3.66
C GLU A 191 -13.14 -18.24 3.91
N TYR A 192 -12.28 -18.48 2.90
CA TYR A 192 -10.83 -18.23 3.02
C TYR A 192 -10.50 -16.75 2.90
N VAL A 193 -11.21 -16.03 2.03
CA VAL A 193 -11.09 -14.57 1.91
C VAL A 193 -11.43 -13.90 3.24
N ASP A 194 -12.49 -14.34 3.92
CA ASP A 194 -12.92 -13.81 5.21
C ASP A 194 -11.94 -14.16 6.35
N ALA A 195 -11.46 -15.40 6.42
CA ALA A 195 -10.44 -15.81 7.39
C ALA A 195 -9.13 -15.03 7.22
N MET A 196 -8.70 -14.81 5.98
CA MET A 196 -7.53 -14.00 5.66
C MET A 196 -7.74 -12.52 6.02
N ALA A 197 -8.95 -11.99 5.85
CA ALA A 197 -9.30 -10.63 6.28
C ALA A 197 -9.19 -10.46 7.79
N GLU A 198 -9.69 -11.41 8.56
CA GLU A 198 -9.60 -11.42 10.03
C GLU A 198 -8.14 -11.48 10.50
N TYR A 199 -7.34 -12.36 9.90
CA TYR A 199 -5.89 -12.40 10.14
C TYR A 199 -5.23 -11.04 9.89
N ALA A 200 -5.51 -10.43 8.75
CA ALA A 200 -4.92 -9.14 8.37
C ALA A 200 -5.38 -8.00 9.30
N TYR A 201 -6.63 -8.02 9.76
CA TYR A 201 -7.15 -7.08 10.74
C TYR A 201 -6.34 -7.14 12.04
N HIS A 202 -6.19 -8.32 12.63
CA HIS A 202 -5.43 -8.48 13.87
C HIS A 202 -3.94 -8.16 13.70
N LEU A 203 -3.34 -8.51 12.55
CA LEU A 203 -1.97 -8.14 12.25
C LEU A 203 -1.80 -6.63 12.13
N GLY A 204 -2.80 -5.92 11.58
CA GLY A 204 -2.77 -4.47 11.42
C GLY A 204 -2.94 -3.70 12.73
N LEU A 205 -3.56 -4.35 13.75
CA LEU A 205 -3.72 -3.76 15.10
C LEU A 205 -2.54 -4.05 16.04
N ALA A 206 -1.70 -5.04 15.73
CA ALA A 206 -0.55 -5.45 16.55
C ALA A 206 0.68 -4.57 16.31
#